data_64406c4b92bd7ef74c5c3b1b5a16bdea
#
_entry.id   64406c4b92bd7ef74c5c3b1b5a16bdea
#
_cell.length_a   1.000
_cell.length_b   1.000
_cell.length_c   1.000
_cell.angle_alpha   90.00
_cell.angle_beta   90.00
_cell.angle_gamma   90.00
#
_symmetry.space_group_name_H-M   'P 1'
#
loop_
_entity.id
_entity.type
_entity.pdbx_description
1 polymer ?
#
loop_
_entity_poly.entity_id
_entity_poly.type
_entity_poly.pdbx_seq_one_letter_code
_entity_poly.pdbx_strand_id
1 'polypeptide(L)'
;MSLVEQLGPHLPYLRRYARALTGAQKSGDLYVKAALQALAAGEAELEQLPPKVALYKLFQLIWSQTGAKLEAAPDQGDAVTRRVLRIPPRHRQAFLLTALEGFPIDEAAQILDETAEGVRSLIS
;
A
#
# COMPACT_ATOMS: atom_id res chain seq x y z
N MET A 1 -19.11 -13.44 -8.31
CA MET A 1 -17.87 -12.95 -8.92
C MET A 1 -16.68 -13.48 -8.15
N SER A 2 -15.69 -13.99 -8.84
CA SER A 2 -14.52 -14.54 -8.17
C SER A 2 -13.64 -13.43 -7.59
N LEU A 3 -12.83 -13.78 -6.63
CA LEU A 3 -11.88 -12.85 -6.03
C LEU A 3 -10.91 -12.29 -7.07
N VAL A 4 -10.45 -13.15 -7.98
CA VAL A 4 -9.54 -12.75 -9.07
C VAL A 4 -10.22 -11.70 -9.97
N GLU A 5 -11.49 -11.87 -10.30
CA GLU A 5 -12.22 -10.91 -11.12
C GLU A 5 -12.39 -9.57 -10.41
N GLN A 6 -12.61 -9.59 -9.10
CA GLN A 6 -12.79 -8.37 -8.31
C GLN A 6 -11.48 -7.60 -8.13
N LEU A 7 -10.37 -8.30 -7.95
CA LEU A 7 -9.09 -7.69 -7.60
C LEU A 7 -8.19 -7.45 -8.80
N GLY A 8 -8.34 -8.24 -9.86
CA GLY A 8 -7.46 -8.16 -11.03
C GLY A 8 -7.25 -6.76 -11.57
N PRO A 9 -8.31 -5.97 -11.80
CA PRO A 9 -8.17 -4.61 -12.35
C PRO A 9 -7.38 -3.66 -11.45
N HIS A 10 -7.28 -3.96 -10.15
CA HIS A 10 -6.60 -3.09 -9.19
C HIS A 10 -5.13 -3.47 -8.97
N LEU A 11 -4.73 -4.65 -9.39
CA LEU A 11 -3.38 -5.16 -9.11
C LEU A 11 -2.26 -4.33 -9.74
N PRO A 12 -2.36 -3.85 -10.99
CA PRO A 12 -1.30 -3.00 -11.55
C PRO A 12 -1.07 -1.73 -10.72
N TYR A 13 -2.15 -1.14 -10.21
CA TYR A 13 -2.07 0.06 -9.39
C TYR A 13 -1.50 -0.23 -8.02
N LEU A 14 -1.87 -1.36 -7.43
CA LEU A 14 -1.30 -1.78 -6.14
C LEU A 14 0.20 -2.04 -6.28
N ARG A 15 0.64 -2.67 -7.37
CA ARG A 15 2.06 -2.86 -7.62
C ARG A 15 2.80 -1.54 -7.75
N ARG A 16 2.21 -0.57 -8.45
CA ARG A 16 2.78 0.77 -8.57
C ARG A 16 2.95 1.42 -7.20
N TYR A 17 1.92 1.36 -6.38
CA TYR A 17 1.95 1.88 -5.01
C TYR A 17 3.04 1.18 -4.18
N ALA A 18 3.09 -0.15 -4.23
CA ALA A 18 4.05 -0.93 -3.47
C ALA A 18 5.49 -0.61 -3.87
N ARG A 19 5.75 -0.47 -5.17
CA ARG A 19 7.08 -0.11 -5.66
C ARG A 19 7.49 1.28 -5.22
N ALA A 20 6.55 2.24 -5.25
CA ALA A 20 6.81 3.59 -4.78
C ALA A 20 7.06 3.64 -3.28
N LEU A 21 6.28 2.87 -2.52
CA LEU A 21 6.39 2.82 -1.07
C LEU A 21 7.71 2.22 -0.60
N THR A 22 8.13 1.12 -1.22
CA THR A 22 9.36 0.41 -0.83
C THR A 22 10.61 0.94 -1.54
N GLY A 23 10.43 1.64 -2.64
CA GLY A 23 11.54 2.16 -3.44
C GLY A 23 12.19 1.12 -4.34
N ALA A 24 11.63 -0.09 -4.44
CA ALA A 24 12.20 -1.16 -5.25
C ALA A 24 11.11 -2.03 -5.85
N GLN A 25 11.26 -2.36 -7.13
CA GLN A 25 10.30 -3.23 -7.82
C GLN A 25 10.21 -4.59 -7.15
N LYS A 26 11.35 -5.19 -6.86
CA LYS A 26 11.40 -6.54 -6.28
C LYS A 26 10.73 -6.59 -4.91
N SER A 27 11.04 -5.65 -4.04
CA SER A 27 10.44 -5.59 -2.71
C SER A 27 8.94 -5.31 -2.79
N GLY A 28 8.53 -4.36 -3.63
CA GLY A 28 7.12 -4.04 -3.82
C GLY A 28 6.33 -5.25 -4.29
N ASP A 29 6.84 -5.96 -5.29
CA ASP A 29 6.18 -7.14 -5.83
C ASP A 29 6.08 -8.27 -4.81
N LEU A 30 7.09 -8.42 -3.94
CA LEU A 30 7.05 -9.44 -2.87
C LEU A 30 5.92 -9.18 -1.87
N TYR A 31 5.69 -7.93 -1.49
CA TYR A 31 4.60 -7.59 -0.58
C TYR A 31 3.24 -7.81 -1.20
N VAL A 32 3.07 -7.47 -2.48
CA VAL A 32 1.83 -7.75 -3.19
C VAL A 32 1.57 -9.24 -3.26
N LYS A 33 2.61 -10.01 -3.58
CA LYS A 33 2.53 -11.49 -3.63
C LYS A 33 2.14 -12.06 -2.27
N ALA A 34 2.74 -11.55 -1.18
CA ALA A 34 2.44 -12.00 0.16
C ALA A 34 0.97 -11.75 0.53
N ALA A 35 0.43 -10.59 0.16
CA ALA A 35 -0.98 -10.28 0.40
C ALA A 35 -1.90 -11.24 -0.35
N LEU A 36 -1.60 -11.49 -1.62
CA LEU A 36 -2.41 -12.41 -2.43
C LEU A 36 -2.32 -13.85 -1.94
N GLN A 37 -1.14 -14.29 -1.49
CA GLN A 37 -0.97 -15.62 -0.91
C GLN A 37 -1.74 -15.78 0.39
N ALA A 38 -1.77 -14.75 1.23
CA ALA A 38 -2.54 -14.78 2.47
C ALA A 38 -4.04 -14.93 2.20
N LEU A 39 -4.55 -14.24 1.17
CA LEU A 39 -5.94 -14.40 0.76
C LEU A 39 -6.22 -15.81 0.23
N ALA A 40 -5.34 -16.34 -0.62
CA ALA A 40 -5.51 -17.64 -1.22
C ALA A 40 -5.45 -18.77 -0.18
N ALA A 41 -4.62 -18.60 0.84
CA ALA A 41 -4.47 -19.60 1.91
C ALA A 41 -5.54 -19.49 2.99
N GLY A 42 -6.42 -18.49 2.92
CA GLY A 42 -7.44 -18.28 3.95
C GLY A 42 -6.89 -17.67 5.23
N GLU A 43 -5.66 -17.20 5.22
CA GLU A 43 -5.04 -16.57 6.39
C GLU A 43 -5.48 -15.11 6.57
N ALA A 44 -6.03 -14.51 5.52
CA ALA A 44 -6.56 -13.16 5.55
C ALA A 44 -7.86 -13.12 4.76
N GLU A 45 -8.74 -12.22 5.13
CA GLU A 45 -10.01 -12.00 4.45
C GLU A 45 -10.13 -10.52 4.10
N LEU A 46 -10.81 -10.26 2.98
CA LEU A 46 -11.14 -8.88 2.62
C LEU A 46 -12.29 -8.39 3.48
N GLU A 47 -12.17 -7.20 4.01
CA GLU A 47 -13.25 -6.56 4.74
C GLU A 47 -14.39 -6.19 3.78
N GLN A 48 -15.57 -5.91 4.34
CA GLN A 48 -16.72 -5.46 3.54
C GLN A 48 -16.56 -3.99 3.17
N LEU A 49 -15.63 -3.75 2.27
CA LEU A 49 -15.27 -2.45 1.72
C LEU A 49 -15.23 -2.59 0.21
N PRO A 50 -15.24 -1.49 -0.54
CA PRO A 50 -15.01 -1.59 -1.98
C PRO A 50 -13.73 -2.39 -2.25
N PRO A 51 -13.70 -3.25 -3.27
CA PRO A 51 -12.58 -4.17 -3.49
C PRO A 51 -11.22 -3.48 -3.52
N LYS A 52 -11.11 -2.32 -4.14
CA LYS A 52 -9.86 -1.57 -4.20
C LYS A 52 -9.40 -1.15 -2.81
N VAL A 53 -10.30 -0.59 -2.01
CA VAL A 53 -9.97 -0.14 -0.64
C VAL A 53 -9.59 -1.33 0.23
N ALA A 54 -10.34 -2.43 0.14
CA ALA A 54 -10.08 -3.65 0.90
C ALA A 54 -8.72 -4.23 0.56
N LEU A 55 -8.35 -4.24 -0.72
CA LEU A 55 -7.07 -4.76 -1.17
C LEU A 55 -5.90 -3.93 -0.65
N TYR A 56 -6.01 -2.61 -0.73
CA TYR A 56 -4.96 -1.72 -0.23
C TYR A 56 -4.84 -1.81 1.30
N LYS A 57 -5.96 -1.96 1.99
CA LYS A 57 -5.94 -2.13 3.45
C LYS A 57 -5.26 -3.43 3.85
N LEU A 58 -5.51 -4.52 3.13
CA LEU A 58 -4.83 -5.78 3.36
C LEU A 58 -3.32 -5.64 3.12
N PHE A 59 -2.92 -5.01 2.02
CA PHE A 59 -1.51 -4.75 1.75
C PHE A 59 -0.88 -3.95 2.89
N GLN A 60 -1.56 -2.93 3.36
CA GLN A 60 -1.10 -2.09 4.47
C GLN A 60 -0.85 -2.92 5.73
N LEU A 61 -1.77 -3.83 6.03
CA LEU A 61 -1.64 -4.71 7.19
C LEU A 61 -0.40 -5.61 7.08
N ILE A 62 -0.20 -6.24 5.93
CA ILE A 62 0.96 -7.10 5.66
C ILE A 62 2.26 -6.28 5.77
N TRP A 63 2.29 -5.11 5.15
CA TRP A 63 3.47 -4.26 5.18
C TRP A 63 3.80 -3.78 6.60
N SER A 64 2.79 -3.44 7.39
CA SER A 64 2.99 -3.00 8.77
C SER A 64 3.58 -4.10 9.65
N GLN A 65 3.20 -5.35 9.40
CA GLN A 65 3.67 -6.48 10.20
C GLN A 65 5.09 -6.91 9.83
N THR A 66 5.49 -6.76 8.57
CA THR A 66 6.74 -7.28 8.07
C THR A 66 7.62 -6.25 7.38
N GLY A 67 7.00 -5.21 6.83
CA GLY A 67 7.60 -4.38 5.80
C GLY A 67 8.81 -3.58 6.21
N ALA A 68 8.74 -2.91 7.33
CA ALA A 68 9.82 -2.04 7.74
C ALA A 68 11.14 -2.80 7.93
N LYS A 69 11.07 -4.09 8.16
CA LYS A 69 12.26 -4.93 8.37
C LYS A 69 12.84 -5.45 7.07
N LEU A 70 12.06 -5.42 5.99
CA LEU A 70 12.44 -5.99 4.70
C LEU A 70 12.65 -4.94 3.62
N GLU A 71 12.58 -3.65 3.95
CA GLU A 71 12.78 -2.59 2.98
C GLU A 71 14.16 -2.67 2.34
N ALA A 72 14.17 -2.50 1.02
CA ALA A 72 15.42 -2.45 0.27
C ALA A 72 16.22 -1.20 0.62
N ALA A 73 17.53 -1.28 0.41
CA ALA A 73 18.40 -0.13 0.63
C ALA A 73 17.94 1.06 -0.22
N PRO A 74 17.90 2.27 0.35
CA PRO A 74 17.36 3.44 -0.33
C PRO A 74 18.21 3.99 -1.47
N ASP A 75 19.36 3.41 -1.76
CA ASP A 75 20.17 3.79 -2.89
C ASP A 75 19.71 3.14 -4.20
N GLN A 76 18.64 2.36 -4.14
CA GLN A 76 18.04 1.74 -5.31
C GLN A 76 17.04 2.71 -5.93
N GLY A 77 17.38 3.23 -7.11
CA GLY A 77 16.46 4.07 -7.84
C GLY A 77 16.97 5.48 -8.12
N ASP A 78 16.12 6.30 -8.72
CA ASP A 78 16.46 7.66 -9.12
C ASP A 78 16.34 8.65 -7.96
N ALA A 79 16.61 9.92 -8.26
CA ALA A 79 16.59 10.97 -7.24
C ALA A 79 15.18 11.19 -6.65
N VAL A 80 14.14 11.03 -7.48
CA VAL A 80 12.76 11.19 -7.01
C VAL A 80 12.42 10.08 -6.02
N THR A 81 12.74 8.84 -6.37
CA THR A 81 12.54 7.68 -5.49
C THR A 81 13.24 7.88 -4.15
N ARG A 82 14.50 8.32 -4.18
CA ARG A 82 15.27 8.56 -2.95
C ARG A 82 14.63 9.64 -2.08
N ARG A 83 14.08 10.69 -2.70
CA ARG A 83 13.39 11.74 -1.94
C ARG A 83 12.15 11.22 -1.26
N VAL A 84 11.37 10.41 -1.97
CA VAL A 84 10.15 9.79 -1.39
C VAL A 84 10.53 8.91 -0.21
N LEU A 85 11.61 8.14 -0.33
CA LEU A 85 12.04 7.24 0.74
C LEU A 85 12.56 7.97 1.99
N ARG A 86 12.91 9.25 1.89
CA ARG A 86 13.28 10.06 3.05
C ARG A 86 12.09 10.49 3.88
N ILE A 87 10.87 10.42 3.31
CA ILE A 87 9.65 10.75 4.04
C ILE A 87 9.39 9.61 5.03
N PRO A 88 9.04 9.90 6.31
CA PRO A 88 8.72 8.84 7.27
C PRO A 88 7.64 7.90 6.72
N PRO A 89 7.69 6.60 7.04
CA PRO A 89 6.82 5.61 6.42
C PRO A 89 5.33 5.95 6.46
N ARG A 90 4.83 6.42 7.60
CA ARG A 90 3.40 6.74 7.74
C ARG A 90 3.00 7.92 6.85
N HIS A 91 3.82 8.96 6.83
CA HIS A 91 3.59 10.14 5.97
C HIS A 91 3.70 9.74 4.50
N ARG A 92 4.66 8.89 4.17
CA ARG A 92 4.87 8.40 2.81
C ARG A 92 3.66 7.63 2.31
N GLN A 93 3.08 6.76 3.15
CA GLN A 93 1.87 6.02 2.81
C GLN A 93 0.71 6.96 2.53
N ALA A 94 0.46 7.91 3.42
CA ALA A 94 -0.63 8.87 3.25
C ALA A 94 -0.46 9.69 1.98
N PHE A 95 0.75 10.16 1.71
CA PHE A 95 1.07 10.91 0.49
C PHE A 95 0.81 10.08 -0.77
N LEU A 96 1.33 8.86 -0.81
CA LEU A 96 1.19 8.02 -2.00
C LEU A 96 -0.25 7.58 -2.24
N LEU A 97 -0.99 7.27 -1.19
CA LEU A 97 -2.40 6.90 -1.33
C LEU A 97 -3.24 8.04 -1.90
N THR A 98 -2.99 9.26 -1.46
CA THR A 98 -3.79 10.41 -1.91
C THR A 98 -3.28 11.00 -3.22
N ALA A 99 -1.98 11.26 -3.33
CA ALA A 99 -1.42 11.94 -4.50
C ALA A 99 -1.20 11.01 -5.69
N LEU A 100 -0.64 9.81 -5.46
CA LEU A 100 -0.36 8.88 -6.55
C LEU A 100 -1.58 8.04 -6.92
N GLU A 101 -2.25 7.46 -5.93
CA GLU A 101 -3.35 6.55 -6.16
C GLU A 101 -4.72 7.24 -6.24
N GLY A 102 -4.79 8.50 -5.83
CA GLY A 102 -6.01 9.30 -5.96
C GLY A 102 -7.12 8.96 -5.00
N PHE A 103 -6.83 8.29 -3.88
CA PHE A 103 -7.87 8.00 -2.89
C PHE A 103 -8.32 9.29 -2.20
N PRO A 104 -9.65 9.47 -2.02
CA PRO A 104 -10.13 10.51 -1.12
C PRO A 104 -9.61 10.30 0.30
N ILE A 105 -9.55 11.35 1.09
CA ILE A 105 -9.00 11.29 2.44
C ILE A 105 -9.71 10.26 3.31
N ASP A 106 -11.04 10.15 3.20
CA ASP A 106 -11.80 9.19 3.99
C ASP A 106 -11.44 7.73 3.65
N GLU A 107 -11.19 7.44 2.36
CA GLU A 107 -10.76 6.10 1.96
C GLU A 107 -9.32 5.82 2.39
N ALA A 108 -8.42 6.78 2.26
CA ALA A 108 -7.06 6.64 2.76
C ALA A 108 -7.06 6.40 4.27
N ALA A 109 -7.94 7.06 4.99
CA ALA A 109 -8.10 6.85 6.44
C ALA A 109 -8.51 5.40 6.75
N GLN A 110 -9.42 4.84 5.97
CA GLN A 110 -9.81 3.44 6.14
C GLN A 110 -8.63 2.49 5.88
N ILE A 111 -7.87 2.75 4.82
CA ILE A 111 -6.71 1.93 4.47
C ILE A 111 -5.66 1.96 5.57
N LEU A 112 -5.41 3.13 6.14
CA LEU A 112 -4.37 3.32 7.15
C LEU A 112 -4.83 3.06 8.58
N ASP A 113 -6.11 2.75 8.77
CA ASP A 113 -6.74 2.64 10.09
C ASP A 113 -6.49 3.91 10.91
N GLU A 114 -6.85 5.04 10.31
CA GLU A 114 -6.60 6.37 10.85
C GLU A 114 -7.89 7.20 10.73
N THR A 115 -7.94 8.35 11.39
CA THR A 115 -9.02 9.31 11.18
C THR A 115 -8.73 10.16 9.94
N ALA A 116 -9.78 10.76 9.36
CA ALA A 116 -9.60 11.68 8.23
C ALA A 116 -8.69 12.85 8.63
N GLU A 117 -8.85 13.36 9.84
CA GLU A 117 -8.01 14.42 10.35
C GLU A 117 -6.56 13.98 10.51
N GLY A 118 -6.35 12.73 10.98
CA GLY A 118 -5.03 12.14 11.07
C GLY A 118 -4.35 12.05 9.72
N VAL A 119 -5.09 11.66 8.68
CA VAL A 119 -4.53 11.62 7.31
C VAL A 119 -4.16 13.02 6.85
N ARG A 120 -5.03 14.01 7.07
CA ARG A 120 -4.72 15.40 6.70
C ARG A 120 -3.44 15.88 7.37
N SER A 121 -3.25 15.54 8.63
CA SER A 121 -2.04 15.88 9.38
C SER A 121 -0.80 15.24 8.76
N LEU A 122 -0.92 14.00 8.29
CA LEU A 122 0.19 13.27 7.69
C LEU A 122 0.63 13.85 6.34
N ILE A 123 -0.29 14.45 5.59
CA ILE A 123 0.01 14.98 4.25
C ILE A 123 0.23 16.50 4.23
N SER A 124 0.08 17.16 5.35
CA SER A 124 0.27 18.62 5.43
C SER A 124 1.72 19.03 5.60
#